data_38162260f9269bc854b40d1fcdc5f21c
#
_entry.id   38162260f9269bc854b40d1fcdc5f21c
#
_cell.length_a   1.000
_cell.length_b   1.000
_cell.length_c   1.000
_cell.angle_alpha   90.00
_cell.angle_beta   90.00
_cell.angle_gamma   90.00
#
_symmetry.space_group_name_H-M   'P 1'
#
loop_
_entity.id
_entity.type
_entity.pdbx_description
1 polymer ?
#
loop_
_entity_poly.entity_id
_entity_poly.type
_entity_poly.pdbx_seq_one_letter_code
_entity_poly.pdbx_strand_id
1 'polypeptide(L)'
;KKKDAEHPLPACPDALAGYGHIRKACCMLGWDWGPRLPDAGIWRNIELLILDSARISEFHITQRHTDGRVYITPFVETDKAAEVRVNMTTPDGNVVALEAGKETEITQPMLWWPNGMGEQPLYRIKAEVLENGKAVDCQEKRIGLRTLKLIREKDVHGESFCHEVNGIRF
;
A
#
# COMPACT_ATOMS: atom_id res chain seq x y z
N LYS A 1 1.38 9.64 -32.86
CA LYS A 1 0.63 10.23 -33.99
C LYS A 1 -0.10 9.16 -34.83
N LYS A 2 0.58 8.10 -35.34
CA LYS A 2 -0.10 7.06 -36.15
C LYS A 2 -1.20 6.36 -35.33
N LYS A 3 -0.87 5.86 -34.15
CA LYS A 3 -1.80 5.16 -33.26
C LYS A 3 -2.96 6.06 -32.78
N ASP A 4 -2.70 7.34 -32.60
CA ASP A 4 -3.70 8.33 -32.23
C ASP A 4 -4.70 8.64 -33.34
N ALA A 5 -4.25 8.58 -34.59
CA ALA A 5 -5.12 8.70 -35.77
C ALA A 5 -6.00 7.46 -35.99
N GLU A 6 -5.49 6.27 -35.67
CA GLU A 6 -6.22 5.00 -35.77
C GLU A 6 -7.20 4.78 -34.61
N HIS A 7 -6.83 5.27 -33.41
CA HIS A 7 -7.60 5.11 -32.16
C HIS A 7 -7.57 6.43 -31.37
N PRO A 8 -8.36 7.42 -31.74
CA PRO A 8 -8.35 8.71 -31.07
C PRO A 8 -8.80 8.59 -29.62
N LEU A 9 -8.05 9.18 -28.72
CA LEU A 9 -8.39 9.29 -27.31
C LEU A 9 -8.64 10.75 -26.94
N PRO A 10 -9.51 11.04 -25.95
CA PRO A 10 -9.67 12.39 -25.44
C PRO A 10 -8.30 12.97 -25.05
N ALA A 11 -8.03 14.18 -25.52
CA ALA A 11 -6.76 14.85 -25.31
C ALA A 11 -6.98 16.23 -24.67
N CYS A 12 -6.07 16.63 -23.80
CA CYS A 12 -5.97 18.01 -23.36
C CYS A 12 -5.29 18.84 -24.46
N PRO A 13 -5.87 19.97 -24.92
CA PRO A 13 -5.28 20.80 -25.97
C PRO A 13 -3.85 21.29 -25.65
N ASP A 14 -3.56 21.45 -24.38
CA ASP A 14 -2.26 21.93 -23.88
C ASP A 14 -1.19 20.85 -23.75
N ALA A 15 -1.57 19.57 -23.88
CA ALA A 15 -0.65 18.45 -23.82
C ALA A 15 -0.09 18.06 -25.20
N LEU A 16 0.99 17.29 -25.23
CA LEU A 16 1.52 16.72 -26.44
C LEU A 16 0.54 15.69 -27.03
N ALA A 17 0.26 15.79 -28.33
CA ALA A 17 -0.66 14.89 -29.01
C ALA A 17 -0.23 13.42 -28.87
N GLY A 18 -1.22 12.55 -28.64
CA GLY A 18 -1.01 11.10 -28.49
C GLY A 18 -0.52 10.66 -27.11
N TYR A 19 -0.53 11.52 -26.12
CA TYR A 19 -0.09 11.19 -24.76
C TYR A 19 -0.94 10.05 -24.12
N GLY A 20 -2.20 9.94 -24.47
CA GLY A 20 -3.09 8.90 -23.96
C GLY A 20 -2.66 7.46 -24.34
N HIS A 21 -1.80 7.30 -25.36
CA HIS A 21 -1.25 6.02 -25.78
C HIS A 21 0.08 5.65 -25.11
N ILE A 22 0.58 6.50 -24.23
CA ILE A 22 1.87 6.31 -23.56
C ILE A 22 1.62 5.99 -22.08
N ARG A 23 2.25 4.95 -21.57
CA ARG A 23 2.22 4.60 -20.16
C ARG A 23 3.16 5.51 -19.37
N LYS A 24 2.79 6.76 -19.23
CA LYS A 24 3.52 7.80 -18.52
C LYS A 24 2.51 8.73 -17.85
N ALA A 25 2.91 9.38 -16.76
CA ALA A 25 2.05 10.35 -16.09
C ALA A 25 1.70 11.49 -17.06
N CYS A 26 0.41 11.75 -17.26
CA CYS A 26 -0.08 12.71 -18.24
C CYS A 26 0.46 14.13 -18.01
N CYS A 27 0.63 14.54 -16.74
CA CYS A 27 1.16 15.85 -16.36
C CYS A 27 2.58 16.12 -16.88
N MET A 28 3.37 15.11 -17.19
CA MET A 28 4.71 15.28 -17.79
C MET A 28 4.65 15.75 -19.24
N LEU A 29 3.54 15.55 -19.91
CA LEU A 29 3.35 15.86 -21.32
C LEU A 29 2.69 17.22 -21.56
N GLY A 30 2.48 17.98 -20.49
CA GLY A 30 1.99 19.35 -20.49
C GLY A 30 0.58 19.49 -19.93
N TRP A 31 0.29 20.67 -19.47
CA TRP A 31 -1.01 21.14 -18.99
C TRP A 31 -1.08 22.66 -19.18
N ASP A 32 -2.23 23.29 -18.98
CA ASP A 32 -2.41 24.73 -19.11
C ASP A 32 -1.50 25.56 -18.17
N TRP A 33 -1.15 24.98 -17.00
CA TRP A 33 -0.27 25.57 -15.99
C TRP A 33 1.13 24.92 -15.91
N GLY A 34 1.41 23.91 -16.73
CA GLY A 34 2.62 23.10 -16.61
C GLY A 34 3.43 23.00 -17.92
N PRO A 35 4.76 22.99 -17.84
CA PRO A 35 5.62 22.83 -19.01
C PRO A 35 5.52 21.42 -19.59
N ARG A 36 5.83 21.29 -20.89
CA ARG A 36 5.94 20.00 -21.59
C ARG A 36 7.35 19.44 -21.42
N LEU A 37 7.57 18.70 -20.36
CA LEU A 37 8.87 18.09 -20.02
C LEU A 37 8.75 16.56 -19.96
N PRO A 38 8.58 15.88 -21.11
CA PRO A 38 8.42 14.43 -21.16
C PRO A 38 9.78 13.72 -21.01
N ASP A 39 10.37 13.80 -19.83
CA ASP A 39 11.58 13.10 -19.49
C ASP A 39 11.37 11.56 -19.55
N ALA A 40 12.40 10.82 -19.79
CA ALA A 40 12.39 9.36 -19.76
C ALA A 40 13.71 8.85 -19.18
N GLY A 41 13.60 7.84 -18.31
CA GLY A 41 14.77 7.27 -17.68
C GLY A 41 14.42 6.23 -16.65
N ILE A 42 15.45 5.56 -16.15
CA ILE A 42 15.36 4.66 -15.00
C ILE A 42 15.57 5.52 -13.76
N TRP A 43 14.50 5.79 -13.02
CA TRP A 43 14.51 6.68 -11.86
C TRP A 43 14.47 5.92 -10.52
N ARG A 44 14.31 4.61 -10.56
CA ARG A 44 14.42 3.72 -9.39
C ARG A 44 15.69 2.90 -9.49
N ASN A 45 16.13 2.34 -8.38
CA ASN A 45 17.29 1.47 -8.32
C ASN A 45 17.12 0.27 -9.28
N ILE A 46 18.23 -0.16 -9.85
CA ILE A 46 18.36 -1.44 -10.53
C ILE A 46 19.14 -2.34 -9.58
N GLU A 47 18.60 -3.51 -9.30
CA GLU A 47 19.21 -4.48 -8.40
C GLU A 47 19.43 -5.80 -9.13
N LEU A 48 20.59 -6.40 -8.89
CA LEU A 48 20.87 -7.77 -9.30
C LEU A 48 20.68 -8.67 -8.09
N LEU A 49 19.68 -9.53 -8.13
CA LEU A 49 19.40 -10.50 -7.08
C LEU A 49 20.02 -11.84 -7.46
N ILE A 50 20.92 -12.35 -6.63
CA ILE A 50 21.48 -13.71 -6.72
C ILE A 50 20.79 -14.53 -5.63
N LEU A 51 20.02 -15.54 -6.03
CA LEU A 51 19.11 -16.25 -5.14
C LEU A 51 19.50 -17.73 -5.02
N ASP A 52 20.21 -18.05 -3.96
CA ASP A 52 20.54 -19.44 -3.61
C ASP A 52 19.53 -20.02 -2.61
N SER A 53 18.96 -19.17 -1.75
CA SER A 53 18.01 -19.53 -0.69
C SER A 53 16.56 -19.19 -1.05
N ALA A 54 15.61 -19.66 -0.24
CA ALA A 54 14.21 -19.27 -0.33
C ALA A 54 14.03 -17.78 0.01
N ARG A 55 13.07 -17.14 -0.64
CA ARG A 55 12.74 -15.72 -0.40
C ARG A 55 11.25 -15.48 -0.29
N ILE A 56 10.89 -14.34 0.28
CA ILE A 56 9.53 -13.84 0.32
C ILE A 56 9.14 -13.31 -1.05
N SER A 57 8.18 -13.95 -1.71
CA SER A 57 7.62 -13.52 -3.00
C SER A 57 6.48 -12.53 -2.81
N GLU A 58 5.66 -12.71 -1.76
CA GLU A 58 4.60 -11.79 -1.38
C GLU A 58 4.52 -11.63 0.13
N PHE A 59 4.30 -10.40 0.59
CA PHE A 59 4.03 -10.10 1.99
C PHE A 59 3.02 -8.97 2.08
N HIS A 60 1.86 -9.23 2.67
CA HIS A 60 0.88 -8.19 2.97
C HIS A 60 0.16 -8.49 4.29
N ILE A 61 -0.46 -7.47 4.86
CA ILE A 61 -1.21 -7.57 6.10
C ILE A 61 -2.62 -7.05 5.85
N THR A 62 -3.62 -7.84 6.20
CA THR A 62 -5.00 -7.38 6.27
C THR A 62 -5.38 -7.04 7.70
N GLN A 63 -6.37 -6.17 7.85
CA GLN A 63 -6.91 -5.83 9.16
C GLN A 63 -8.44 -5.82 9.13
N ARG A 64 -9.04 -6.30 10.21
CA ARG A 64 -10.48 -6.32 10.43
C ARG A 64 -10.80 -5.61 11.74
N HIS A 65 -11.72 -4.66 11.68
CA HIS A 65 -12.18 -3.90 12.84
C HIS A 65 -13.65 -4.26 13.09
N THR A 66 -13.96 -4.69 14.31
CA THR A 66 -15.32 -5.04 14.71
C THR A 66 -15.48 -4.86 16.23
N ASP A 67 -16.59 -4.30 16.66
CA ASP A 67 -16.96 -4.15 18.07
C ASP A 67 -15.85 -3.54 18.96
N GLY A 68 -15.14 -2.54 18.42
CA GLY A 68 -14.02 -1.87 19.10
C GLY A 68 -12.73 -2.70 19.17
N ARG A 69 -12.70 -3.89 18.55
CA ARG A 69 -11.53 -4.75 18.48
C ARG A 69 -10.88 -4.65 17.10
N VAL A 70 -9.58 -4.89 17.07
CA VAL A 70 -8.80 -4.94 15.83
C VAL A 70 -8.09 -6.27 15.72
N TYR A 71 -8.20 -6.88 14.55
CA TYR A 71 -7.55 -8.13 14.20
C TYR A 71 -6.65 -7.91 12.99
N ILE A 72 -5.49 -8.54 12.96
CA ILE A 72 -4.59 -8.52 11.81
C ILE A 72 -4.28 -9.94 11.36
N THR A 73 -4.07 -10.09 10.06
CA THR A 73 -3.61 -11.34 9.46
C THR A 73 -2.44 -11.05 8.54
N PRO A 74 -1.23 -11.49 8.86
CA PRO A 74 -0.08 -11.41 7.96
C PRO A 74 -0.16 -12.54 6.94
N PHE A 75 -0.05 -12.23 5.66
CA PHE A 75 0.08 -13.20 4.57
C PHE A 75 1.51 -13.13 4.04
N VAL A 76 2.16 -14.28 4.01
CA VAL A 76 3.54 -14.41 3.52
C VAL A 76 3.59 -15.59 2.57
N GLU A 77 4.02 -15.33 1.34
CA GLU A 77 4.33 -16.36 0.36
C GLU A 77 5.83 -16.40 0.09
N THR A 78 6.34 -17.57 -0.13
CA THR A 78 7.75 -17.82 -0.45
C THR A 78 7.86 -18.52 -1.81
N ASP A 79 8.94 -18.26 -2.55
CA ASP A 79 9.18 -18.86 -3.87
C ASP A 79 9.53 -20.34 -3.80
N LYS A 80 9.96 -20.83 -2.63
CA LYS A 80 10.22 -22.23 -2.30
C LYS A 80 9.66 -22.53 -0.91
N ALA A 81 9.35 -23.79 -0.63
CA ALA A 81 8.93 -24.20 0.71
C ALA A 81 10.01 -23.86 1.76
N ALA A 82 9.65 -23.07 2.76
CA ALA A 82 10.56 -22.63 3.80
C ALA A 82 9.81 -22.32 5.10
N GLU A 83 10.54 -22.32 6.20
CA GLU A 83 10.02 -21.86 7.49
C GLU A 83 9.91 -20.33 7.48
N VAL A 84 8.77 -19.82 7.95
CA VAL A 84 8.52 -18.37 8.05
C VAL A 84 8.26 -18.00 9.50
N ARG A 85 8.95 -16.98 9.97
CA ARG A 85 8.73 -16.34 11.26
C ARG A 85 8.19 -14.94 11.06
N VAL A 86 7.08 -14.60 11.73
CA VAL A 86 6.51 -13.26 11.68
C VAL A 86 6.45 -12.67 13.08
N ASN A 87 6.95 -11.46 13.25
CA ASN A 87 6.90 -10.70 14.49
C ASN A 87 6.30 -9.32 14.22
N MET A 88 5.49 -8.86 15.17
CA MET A 88 4.98 -7.49 15.20
C MET A 88 5.63 -6.73 16.36
N THR A 89 6.14 -5.55 16.08
CA THR A 89 6.52 -4.57 17.10
C THR A 89 5.43 -3.51 17.18
N THR A 90 4.86 -3.36 18.35
CA THR A 90 3.83 -2.35 18.65
C THR A 90 4.46 -0.95 18.76
N PRO A 91 3.68 0.14 18.67
CA PRO A 91 4.22 1.51 18.78
C PRO A 91 4.97 1.80 20.08
N ASP A 92 4.60 1.12 21.17
CA ASP A 92 5.24 1.20 22.50
C ASP A 92 6.45 0.25 22.67
N GLY A 93 6.82 -0.49 21.59
CA GLY A 93 8.03 -1.30 21.52
C GLY A 93 7.87 -2.77 21.94
N ASN A 94 6.67 -3.22 22.33
CA ASN A 94 6.45 -4.64 22.64
C ASN A 94 6.52 -5.50 21.38
N VAL A 95 7.07 -6.71 21.51
CA VAL A 95 7.17 -7.67 20.42
C VAL A 95 6.20 -8.82 20.62
N VAL A 96 5.38 -9.06 19.62
CA VAL A 96 4.38 -10.13 19.59
C VAL A 96 4.65 -11.04 18.40
N ALA A 97 4.76 -12.34 18.65
CA ALA A 97 4.86 -13.34 17.58
C ALA A 97 3.50 -13.50 16.89
N LEU A 98 3.51 -13.53 15.55
CA LEU A 98 2.33 -13.79 14.73
C LEU A 98 2.53 -15.07 13.93
N GLU A 99 1.42 -15.67 13.55
CA GLU A 99 1.41 -16.83 12.66
C GLU A 99 0.92 -16.40 11.27
N ALA A 100 1.69 -16.71 10.23
CA ALA A 100 1.31 -16.38 8.85
C ALA A 100 -0.02 -17.05 8.48
N GLY A 101 -0.92 -16.29 7.85
CA GLY A 101 -2.25 -16.72 7.47
C GLY A 101 -3.27 -16.80 8.61
N LYS A 102 -2.88 -16.52 9.85
CA LYS A 102 -3.77 -16.61 11.02
C LYS A 102 -4.13 -15.25 11.58
N GLU A 103 -5.41 -15.08 11.86
CA GLU A 103 -5.92 -13.85 12.47
C GLU A 103 -5.50 -13.77 13.94
N THR A 104 -4.98 -12.62 14.34
CA THR A 104 -4.55 -12.31 15.71
C THR A 104 -5.21 -11.04 16.20
N GLU A 105 -5.84 -11.08 17.37
CA GLU A 105 -6.40 -9.90 18.03
C GLU A 105 -5.29 -9.01 18.59
N ILE A 106 -5.38 -7.72 18.33
CA ILE A 106 -4.48 -6.73 18.89
C ILE A 106 -5.09 -6.23 20.21
N THR A 107 -4.45 -6.57 21.29
CA THR A 107 -4.85 -6.11 22.62
C THR A 107 -4.55 -4.63 22.77
N GLN A 108 -5.54 -3.83 23.19
CA GLN A 108 -5.44 -2.37 23.35
C GLN A 108 -4.89 -1.67 22.10
N PRO A 109 -5.59 -1.73 20.94
CA PRO A 109 -5.11 -1.19 19.68
C PRO A 109 -4.95 0.33 19.76
N MET A 110 -3.79 0.83 19.36
CA MET A 110 -3.53 2.25 19.15
C MET A 110 -3.93 2.61 17.73
N LEU A 111 -5.05 3.31 17.54
CA LEU A 111 -5.57 3.65 16.22
C LEU A 111 -4.78 4.81 15.61
N TRP A 112 -4.54 4.68 14.32
CA TRP A 112 -3.93 5.72 13.49
C TRP A 112 -5.00 6.72 13.03
N TRP A 113 -4.70 8.00 13.08
CA TRP A 113 -5.57 9.09 12.66
C TRP A 113 -4.92 9.98 11.62
N PRO A 114 -5.68 10.63 10.72
CA PRO A 114 -5.17 11.68 9.86
C PRO A 114 -4.59 12.84 10.66
N ASN A 115 -3.71 13.61 10.03
CA ASN A 115 -3.13 14.79 10.63
C ASN A 115 -4.21 15.76 11.14
N GLY A 116 -4.08 16.22 12.38
CA GLY A 116 -5.06 17.09 13.04
C GLY A 116 -6.24 16.36 13.71
N MET A 117 -6.38 15.04 13.54
CA MET A 117 -7.47 14.25 14.16
C MET A 117 -7.00 13.36 15.31
N GLY A 118 -5.72 13.18 15.50
CA GLY A 118 -5.14 12.36 16.55
C GLY A 118 -3.73 11.90 16.22
N GLU A 119 -3.25 10.92 16.99
CA GLU A 119 -1.92 10.36 16.85
C GLU A 119 -1.80 9.42 15.66
N GLN A 120 -0.56 9.17 15.22
CA GLN A 120 -0.24 8.35 14.03
C GLN A 120 0.65 7.15 14.39
N PRO A 121 0.25 6.31 15.36
CA PRO A 121 1.03 5.15 15.75
C PRO A 121 1.15 4.15 14.61
N LEU A 122 2.36 3.61 14.42
CA LEU A 122 2.64 2.61 13.41
C LEU A 122 3.14 1.33 14.05
N TYR A 123 2.50 0.24 13.71
CA TYR A 123 2.95 -1.11 14.01
C TYR A 123 3.94 -1.56 12.93
N ARG A 124 5.02 -2.19 13.33
CA ARG A 124 6.04 -2.72 12.44
C ARG A 124 5.94 -4.23 12.41
N ILE A 125 5.68 -4.80 11.24
CA ILE A 125 5.55 -6.24 11.05
C ILE A 125 6.69 -6.73 10.18
N LYS A 126 7.49 -7.64 10.73
CA LYS A 126 8.66 -8.25 10.08
C LYS A 126 8.38 -9.71 9.82
N ALA A 127 8.51 -10.13 8.56
CA ALA A 127 8.53 -11.52 8.14
C ALA A 127 9.96 -11.92 7.79
N GLU A 128 10.38 -13.09 8.24
CA GLU A 128 11.71 -13.67 8.01
C GLU A 128 11.55 -15.09 7.48
N VAL A 129 12.28 -15.42 6.42
CA VAL A 129 12.44 -16.78 5.93
C VAL A 129 13.65 -17.39 6.62
N LEU A 130 13.48 -18.59 7.16
CA LEU A 130 14.52 -19.27 7.92
C LEU A 130 14.99 -20.53 7.18
N GLU A 131 16.30 -20.70 7.09
CA GLU A 131 16.95 -21.95 6.69
C GLU A 131 17.98 -22.34 7.76
N ASN A 132 17.85 -23.55 8.28
CA ASN A 132 18.69 -24.05 9.39
C ASN A 132 18.73 -23.10 10.60
N GLY A 133 17.57 -22.47 10.91
CA GLY A 133 17.42 -21.52 12.02
C GLY A 133 18.02 -20.12 11.78
N LYS A 134 18.57 -19.85 10.60
CA LYS A 134 19.10 -18.53 10.24
C LYS A 134 18.17 -17.82 9.26
N ALA A 135 17.97 -16.53 9.46
CA ALA A 135 17.23 -15.72 8.52
C ALA A 135 18.04 -15.54 7.22
N VAL A 136 17.46 -15.99 6.10
CA VAL A 136 18.04 -15.88 4.75
C VAL A 136 17.39 -14.80 3.91
N ASP A 137 16.14 -14.42 4.24
CA ASP A 137 15.44 -13.28 3.65
C ASP A 137 14.54 -12.62 4.70
N CYS A 138 14.28 -11.34 4.54
CA CYS A 138 13.34 -10.62 5.40
C CYS A 138 12.65 -9.46 4.68
N GLN A 139 11.40 -9.23 5.04
CA GLN A 139 10.67 -8.03 4.65
C GLN A 139 10.01 -7.40 5.88
N GLU A 140 9.93 -6.08 5.87
CA GLU A 140 9.28 -5.32 6.93
C GLU A 140 8.22 -4.39 6.35
N LYS A 141 7.07 -4.31 7.01
CA LYS A 141 6.00 -3.34 6.70
C LYS A 141 5.56 -2.58 7.93
N ARG A 142 5.28 -1.31 7.75
CA ARG A 142 4.65 -0.46 8.77
C ARG A 142 3.20 -0.26 8.42
N ILE A 143 2.32 -0.48 9.38
CA ILE A 143 0.88 -0.30 9.22
C ILE A 143 0.31 0.59 10.33
N GLY A 144 -0.64 1.46 9.98
CA GLY A 144 -1.50 2.13 10.95
C GLY A 144 -2.81 1.35 11.05
N LEU A 145 -3.27 1.09 12.28
CA LEU A 145 -4.56 0.43 12.50
C LEU A 145 -5.68 1.45 12.31
N ARG A 146 -6.44 1.30 11.23
CA ARG A 146 -7.55 2.20 10.90
C ARG A 146 -8.58 1.54 10.00
N THR A 147 -9.81 2.02 10.09
CA THR A 147 -10.78 1.86 9.01
C THR A 147 -10.73 3.08 8.10
N LEU A 148 -10.89 2.87 6.80
CA LEU A 148 -11.07 3.94 5.82
C LEU A 148 -12.24 3.56 4.93
N LYS A 149 -13.26 4.43 4.88
CA LYS A 149 -14.42 4.24 4.02
C LYS A 149 -14.64 5.47 3.17
N LEU A 150 -15.10 5.24 1.95
CA LEU A 150 -15.66 6.26 1.09
C LEU A 150 -17.18 6.29 1.31
N ILE A 151 -17.69 7.41 1.79
CA ILE A 151 -19.12 7.60 2.05
C ILE A 151 -19.72 8.34 0.85
N ARG A 152 -20.71 7.70 0.24
CA ARG A 152 -21.51 8.25 -0.85
C ARG A 152 -22.98 8.07 -0.51
N GLU A 153 -23.66 9.16 -0.23
CA GLU A 153 -25.07 9.17 0.17
C GLU A 153 -25.83 10.14 -0.74
N LYS A 154 -26.96 9.68 -1.28
CA LYS A 154 -27.85 10.53 -2.10
C LYS A 154 -28.70 11.40 -1.19
N ASP A 155 -28.86 12.66 -1.56
CA ASP A 155 -29.78 13.61 -0.98
C ASP A 155 -30.60 14.33 -2.05
N VAL A 156 -31.35 15.37 -1.67
CA VAL A 156 -32.19 16.16 -2.59
C VAL A 156 -31.36 17.05 -3.53
N HIS A 157 -30.06 17.26 -3.26
CA HIS A 157 -29.17 18.09 -4.05
C HIS A 157 -28.22 17.28 -4.92
N GLY A 158 -28.10 15.96 -4.70
CA GLY A 158 -27.20 15.10 -5.45
C GLY A 158 -26.65 13.92 -4.64
N GLU A 159 -25.35 13.74 -4.67
CA GLU A 159 -24.66 12.66 -3.95
C GLU A 159 -23.45 13.22 -3.21
N SER A 160 -23.37 12.96 -1.90
CA SER A 160 -22.22 13.33 -1.09
C SER A 160 -20.99 12.49 -1.47
N PHE A 161 -19.82 13.03 -1.20
CA PHE A 161 -18.55 12.34 -1.36
C PHE A 161 -17.61 12.78 -0.24
N CYS A 162 -17.41 11.92 0.75
CA CYS A 162 -16.48 12.19 1.84
C CYS A 162 -15.79 10.92 2.32
N HIS A 163 -14.69 11.07 3.05
CA HIS A 163 -14.03 9.96 3.70
C HIS A 163 -14.50 9.81 5.15
N GLU A 164 -14.44 8.59 5.63
CA GLU A 164 -14.64 8.25 7.04
C GLU A 164 -13.42 7.46 7.52
N VAL A 165 -12.78 7.92 8.58
CA VAL A 165 -11.69 7.21 9.25
C VAL A 165 -12.11 6.87 10.67
N ASN A 166 -12.01 5.60 11.04
CA ASN A 166 -12.39 5.09 12.37
C ASN A 166 -13.79 5.52 12.82
N GLY A 167 -14.73 5.62 11.87
CA GLY A 167 -16.12 6.04 12.13
C GLY A 167 -16.35 7.56 12.17
N ILE A 168 -15.33 8.37 11.92
CA ILE A 168 -15.45 9.84 11.89
C ILE A 168 -15.30 10.33 10.46
N ARG A 169 -16.27 11.09 9.96
CA ARG A 169 -16.23 11.74 8.63
C ARG A 169 -15.35 12.99 8.64
N PHE A 170 -14.66 13.25 7.52
CA PHE A 170 -13.80 14.43 7.31
C PHE A 170 -13.73 14.84 5.84
#